data_4c8521dc8a6af175535cd4157388665a
#
_entry.id   4c8521dc8a6af175535cd4157388665a
#
_cell.length_a   1.000
_cell.length_b   1.000
_cell.length_c   1.000
_cell.angle_alpha   90.00
_cell.angle_beta   90.00
_cell.angle_gamma   90.00
#
_symmetry.space_group_name_H-M   'P 1'
#
loop_
_entity.id
_entity.type
_entity.pdbx_description
1 polymer ?
#
loop_
_entity_poly.entity_id
_entity_poly.type
_entity_poly.pdbx_seq_one_letter_code
_entity_poly.pdbx_strand_id
1 'polypeptide(L)'
;KAKWVEGIYKNIWIDQFRKMSKLAYNEGTLITSLFEHARELQIELGCPIEKTMVTPNGIRVENLQNIPGKTEEDEGKINIGAVLRVTPIKDVKTMIQAFGFAKEKDDRLKLWIMGPWEEDREYAEECFQLVSDMEIPDVVFTGRINIRDYLGRMDVTILTSISEGQPLTILESYAAHKPVIATDVGNCYG
;
A
#
# COMPACT_ATOMS: atom_id res chain seq x y z
N LYS A 1 -13.88 -4.36 -3.67
CA LYS A 1 -15.08 -4.46 -4.55
C LYS A 1 -14.60 -4.43 -5.99
N ALA A 2 -14.88 -5.49 -6.79
CA ALA A 2 -14.49 -5.53 -8.20
C ALA A 2 -15.24 -4.44 -8.97
N LYS A 3 -14.55 -3.33 -9.26
CA LYS A 3 -15.12 -2.20 -10.03
C LYS A 3 -15.30 -2.51 -11.53
N TRP A 4 -14.72 -3.59 -12.02
CA TRP A 4 -14.65 -3.97 -13.43
C TRP A 4 -15.80 -4.87 -13.92
N VAL A 5 -16.70 -5.28 -13.02
CA VAL A 5 -17.92 -6.02 -13.38
C VAL A 5 -19.14 -5.23 -12.92
N GLU A 6 -19.98 -4.80 -13.84
CA GLU A 6 -21.19 -4.01 -13.53
C GLU A 6 -22.48 -4.80 -13.82
N GLY A 7 -23.57 -4.44 -13.13
CA GLY A 7 -24.90 -4.95 -13.35
C GLY A 7 -25.14 -6.40 -12.94
N ILE A 8 -25.99 -7.09 -13.71
CA ILE A 8 -26.43 -8.48 -13.45
C ILE A 8 -25.27 -9.47 -13.43
N TYR A 9 -24.26 -9.24 -14.26
CA TYR A 9 -23.08 -10.10 -14.34
C TYR A 9 -22.24 -10.05 -13.05
N LYS A 10 -22.23 -8.94 -12.33
CA LYS A 10 -21.54 -8.78 -11.05
C LYS A 10 -22.08 -9.77 -10.00
N ASN A 11 -23.40 -9.89 -9.89
CA ASN A 11 -24.02 -10.78 -8.91
C ASN A 11 -23.76 -12.25 -9.26
N ILE A 12 -23.83 -12.60 -10.54
CA ILE A 12 -23.53 -13.96 -11.02
C ILE A 12 -22.06 -14.28 -10.72
N TRP A 13 -21.14 -13.35 -10.99
CA TRP A 13 -19.71 -13.53 -10.76
C TRP A 13 -19.40 -13.70 -9.26
N ILE A 14 -19.98 -12.84 -8.40
CA ILE A 14 -19.83 -12.94 -6.94
C ILE A 14 -20.35 -14.28 -6.43
N ASP A 15 -21.48 -14.76 -6.94
CA ASP A 15 -22.09 -16.03 -6.54
C ASP A 15 -21.24 -17.24 -6.95
N GLN A 16 -20.67 -17.19 -8.16
CA GLN A 16 -19.72 -18.21 -8.62
C GLN A 16 -18.45 -18.21 -7.76
N PHE A 17 -17.92 -17.02 -7.45
CA PHE A 17 -16.74 -16.88 -6.60
C PHE A 17 -16.98 -17.44 -5.20
N ARG A 18 -18.14 -17.18 -4.60
CA ARG A 18 -18.54 -17.77 -3.31
C ARG A 18 -18.61 -19.30 -3.34
N LYS A 19 -19.19 -19.86 -4.41
CA LYS A 19 -19.26 -21.33 -4.59
C LYS A 19 -17.87 -21.94 -4.71
N MET A 20 -17.00 -21.32 -5.51
CA MET A 20 -15.61 -21.77 -5.68
C MET A 20 -14.81 -21.65 -4.37
N SER A 21 -14.96 -20.54 -3.65
CA SER A 21 -14.32 -20.36 -2.34
C SER A 21 -14.75 -21.45 -1.34
N LYS A 22 -16.06 -21.73 -1.26
CA LYS A 22 -16.59 -22.78 -0.38
C LYS A 22 -16.06 -24.16 -0.74
N LEU A 23 -15.95 -24.48 -2.04
CA LEU A 23 -15.34 -25.72 -2.49
C LEU A 23 -13.87 -25.79 -2.08
N ALA A 24 -13.09 -24.72 -2.33
CA ALA A 24 -11.69 -24.64 -1.94
C ALA A 24 -11.50 -24.80 -0.42
N TYR A 25 -12.37 -24.20 0.39
CA TYR A 25 -12.33 -24.33 1.86
C TYR A 25 -12.62 -25.77 2.31
N ASN A 26 -13.54 -26.46 1.67
CA ASN A 26 -13.88 -27.86 2.00
C ASN A 26 -12.73 -28.82 1.66
N GLU A 27 -12.11 -28.62 0.49
CA GLU A 27 -11.02 -29.46 -0.01
C GLU A 27 -9.66 -29.13 0.62
N GLY A 28 -9.48 -27.88 1.10
CA GLY A 28 -8.25 -27.43 1.74
C GLY A 28 -8.03 -28.14 3.10
N THR A 29 -6.80 -28.53 3.37
CA THR A 29 -6.39 -29.08 4.68
C THR A 29 -6.27 -27.97 5.72
N LEU A 30 -5.72 -26.83 5.33
CA LEU A 30 -5.51 -25.64 6.16
C LEU A 30 -5.74 -24.40 5.31
N ILE A 31 -6.47 -23.44 5.85
CA ILE A 31 -6.75 -22.16 5.22
C ILE A 31 -6.12 -21.06 6.08
N THR A 32 -5.21 -20.31 5.50
CA THR A 32 -4.51 -19.23 6.23
C THR A 32 -5.04 -17.86 5.84
N SER A 33 -5.03 -16.95 6.81
CA SER A 33 -5.36 -15.54 6.66
C SER A 33 -4.24 -14.68 7.21
N LEU A 34 -4.07 -13.47 6.69
CA LEU A 34 -3.03 -12.54 7.15
C LEU A 34 -3.35 -11.94 8.52
N PHE A 35 -4.65 -11.80 8.87
CA PHE A 35 -5.11 -11.18 10.11
C PHE A 35 -6.50 -11.68 10.50
N GLU A 36 -6.92 -11.45 11.74
CA GLU A 36 -8.13 -12.06 12.31
C GLU A 36 -9.40 -11.70 11.56
N HIS A 37 -9.62 -10.43 11.21
CA HIS A 37 -10.82 -10.05 10.47
C HIS A 37 -10.92 -10.72 9.09
N ALA A 38 -9.79 -10.95 8.40
CA ALA A 38 -9.79 -11.73 7.16
C ALA A 38 -10.18 -13.21 7.40
N ARG A 39 -9.77 -13.77 8.55
CA ARG A 39 -10.17 -15.11 8.98
C ARG A 39 -11.68 -15.19 9.26
N GLU A 40 -12.22 -14.21 9.98
CA GLU A 40 -13.66 -14.10 10.25
C GLU A 40 -14.47 -14.08 8.95
N LEU A 41 -14.07 -13.24 7.98
CA LEU A 41 -14.71 -13.21 6.66
C LEU A 41 -14.64 -14.56 5.92
N GLN A 42 -13.57 -15.32 6.04
CA GLN A 42 -13.48 -16.67 5.46
C GLN A 42 -14.46 -17.63 6.12
N ILE A 43 -14.60 -17.56 7.46
CA ILE A 43 -15.56 -18.36 8.22
C ILE A 43 -17.00 -18.01 7.80
N GLU A 44 -17.33 -16.75 7.68
CA GLU A 44 -18.63 -16.26 7.18
C GLU A 44 -18.92 -16.75 5.74
N LEU A 45 -17.89 -16.90 4.91
CA LEU A 45 -17.99 -17.46 3.56
C LEU A 45 -18.06 -18.98 3.54
N GLY A 46 -18.07 -19.64 4.69
CA GLY A 46 -18.27 -21.07 4.86
C GLY A 46 -17.00 -21.90 5.03
N CYS A 47 -15.89 -21.27 5.43
CA CYS A 47 -14.68 -22.01 5.83
C CYS A 47 -14.90 -22.66 7.21
N PRO A 48 -14.63 -23.96 7.38
CA PRO A 48 -14.68 -24.61 8.70
C PRO A 48 -13.65 -23.97 9.64
N ILE A 49 -14.10 -23.57 10.84
CA ILE A 49 -13.26 -22.84 11.80
C ILE A 49 -12.01 -23.63 12.21
N GLU A 50 -12.14 -24.94 12.34
CA GLU A 50 -11.03 -25.84 12.69
C GLU A 50 -9.94 -25.96 11.61
N LYS A 51 -10.23 -25.50 10.39
CA LYS A 51 -9.27 -25.45 9.29
C LYS A 51 -8.61 -24.09 9.14
N THR A 52 -8.98 -23.10 9.94
CA THR A 52 -8.48 -21.73 9.79
C THR A 52 -7.32 -21.42 10.73
N MET A 53 -6.36 -20.65 10.24
CA MET A 53 -5.24 -20.13 11.03
C MET A 53 -4.82 -18.75 10.54
N VAL A 54 -4.50 -17.85 11.46
CA VAL A 54 -3.88 -16.57 11.12
C VAL A 54 -2.38 -16.78 10.97
N THR A 55 -1.85 -16.38 9.81
CA THR A 55 -0.42 -16.41 9.48
C THR A 55 -0.04 -15.04 8.95
N PRO A 56 0.40 -14.12 9.81
CA PRO A 56 0.76 -12.76 9.39
C PRO A 56 1.95 -12.76 8.43
N ASN A 57 2.06 -11.72 7.62
CA ASN A 57 3.25 -11.46 6.83
C ASN A 57 4.46 -11.23 7.74
N GLY A 58 5.61 -11.66 7.28
CA GLY A 58 6.90 -11.37 7.89
C GLY A 58 7.87 -10.77 6.89
N ILE A 59 8.86 -10.05 7.38
CA ILE A 59 9.96 -9.52 6.60
C ILE A 59 11.30 -9.92 7.21
N ARG A 60 12.37 -9.83 6.44
CA ARG A 60 13.75 -9.98 6.95
C ARG A 60 14.23 -8.62 7.44
N VAL A 61 14.15 -8.39 8.74
CA VAL A 61 14.53 -7.13 9.38
C VAL A 61 15.97 -6.75 9.07
N GLU A 62 16.88 -7.73 9.01
CA GLU A 62 18.32 -7.54 8.76
C GLU A 62 18.57 -6.85 7.41
N ASN A 63 17.67 -7.03 6.45
CA ASN A 63 17.80 -6.40 5.13
C ASN A 63 17.57 -4.88 5.16
N LEU A 64 16.93 -4.37 6.20
CA LEU A 64 16.53 -2.96 6.33
C LEU A 64 17.25 -2.26 7.50
N GLN A 65 18.07 -2.98 8.22
CA GLN A 65 18.99 -2.39 9.18
C GLN A 65 20.25 -1.89 8.45
N ASN A 66 20.82 -0.79 8.93
CA ASN A 66 22.05 -0.18 8.39
C ASN A 66 21.96 0.19 6.89
N ILE A 67 20.78 0.57 6.42
CA ILE A 67 20.60 1.11 5.07
C ILE A 67 21.10 2.56 4.98
N PRO A 68 21.48 3.04 3.76
CA PRO A 68 21.96 4.40 3.58
C PRO A 68 20.97 5.45 4.08
N GLY A 69 21.42 6.40 4.87
CA GLY A 69 20.65 7.55 5.35
C GLY A 69 20.52 8.66 4.32
N LYS A 70 20.15 9.87 4.81
CA LYS A 70 20.09 11.10 4.00
C LYS A 70 21.42 11.40 3.32
N THR A 71 21.32 11.98 2.13
CA THR A 71 22.43 12.48 1.33
C THR A 71 22.47 14.03 1.36
N GLU A 72 23.47 14.63 0.73
CA GLU A 72 23.55 16.10 0.58
C GLU A 72 22.32 16.68 -0.13
N GLU A 73 21.70 15.93 -1.05
CA GLU A 73 20.45 16.34 -1.74
C GLU A 73 19.24 16.45 -0.79
N ASP A 74 19.32 15.83 0.37
CA ASP A 74 18.26 15.81 1.37
C ASP A 74 18.46 16.87 2.47
N GLU A 75 19.55 17.66 2.36
CA GLU A 75 19.88 18.68 3.36
C GLU A 75 18.76 19.72 3.46
N GLY A 76 18.32 19.99 4.67
CA GLY A 76 17.21 20.93 4.94
C GLY A 76 15.82 20.41 4.49
N LYS A 77 15.71 19.22 3.90
CA LYS A 77 14.43 18.62 3.48
C LYS A 77 13.88 17.63 4.51
N ILE A 78 12.55 17.53 4.55
CA ILE A 78 11.80 16.52 5.26
C ILE A 78 11.23 15.57 4.19
N ASN A 79 11.81 14.37 4.09
CA ASN A 79 11.46 13.40 3.09
C ASN A 79 10.28 12.53 3.54
N ILE A 80 9.18 12.57 2.80
CA ILE A 80 8.01 11.71 2.96
C ILE A 80 8.07 10.63 1.88
N GLY A 81 8.12 9.36 2.26
CA GLY A 81 8.26 8.25 1.33
C GLY A 81 6.98 7.42 1.20
N ALA A 82 6.56 7.14 -0.02
CA ALA A 82 5.48 6.20 -0.32
C ALA A 82 6.02 5.04 -1.15
N VAL A 83 6.05 3.83 -0.57
CA VAL A 83 6.51 2.62 -1.26
C VAL A 83 5.31 1.86 -1.76
N LEU A 84 4.99 1.98 -3.04
CA LEU A 84 3.76 1.44 -3.62
C LEU A 84 3.82 1.33 -5.14
N ARG A 85 2.89 0.57 -5.73
CA ARG A 85 2.58 0.66 -7.16
C ARG A 85 1.63 1.83 -7.39
N VAL A 86 1.87 2.63 -8.43
CA VAL A 86 0.98 3.75 -8.77
C VAL A 86 -0.28 3.19 -9.44
N THR A 87 -1.28 2.89 -8.63
CA THR A 87 -2.56 2.28 -9.05
C THR A 87 -3.72 2.86 -8.25
N PRO A 88 -4.97 2.84 -8.76
CA PRO A 88 -6.13 3.44 -8.10
C PRO A 88 -6.39 2.95 -6.67
N ILE A 89 -6.08 1.68 -6.37
CA ILE A 89 -6.29 1.13 -5.03
C ILE A 89 -5.35 1.74 -3.98
N LYS A 90 -4.20 2.29 -4.41
CA LYS A 90 -3.23 2.97 -3.54
C LYS A 90 -3.58 4.44 -3.29
N ASP A 91 -4.56 4.96 -4.01
CA ASP A 91 -5.10 6.32 -3.92
C ASP A 91 -4.00 7.41 -3.87
N VAL A 92 -3.11 7.33 -4.85
CA VAL A 92 -1.97 8.25 -4.98
C VAL A 92 -2.44 9.70 -5.21
N LYS A 93 -3.62 9.90 -5.80
CA LYS A 93 -4.19 11.24 -5.99
C LYS A 93 -4.52 11.93 -4.66
N THR A 94 -5.14 11.22 -3.72
CA THR A 94 -5.38 11.75 -2.36
C THR A 94 -4.05 12.08 -1.66
N MET A 95 -3.03 11.24 -1.83
CA MET A 95 -1.69 11.50 -1.30
C MET A 95 -1.08 12.79 -1.87
N ILE A 96 -1.13 12.97 -3.19
CA ILE A 96 -0.62 14.18 -3.87
C ILE A 96 -1.34 15.44 -3.38
N GLN A 97 -2.67 15.39 -3.31
CA GLN A 97 -3.48 16.52 -2.83
C GLN A 97 -3.14 16.87 -1.36
N ALA A 98 -3.08 15.85 -0.49
CA ALA A 98 -2.73 16.06 0.91
C ALA A 98 -1.30 16.63 1.06
N PHE A 99 -0.36 16.14 0.25
CA PHE A 99 0.99 16.66 0.21
C PHE A 99 1.03 18.12 -0.25
N GLY A 100 0.25 18.49 -1.28
CA GLY A 100 0.14 19.88 -1.75
C GLY A 100 -0.26 20.84 -0.62
N PHE A 101 -1.33 20.51 0.13
CA PHE A 101 -1.75 21.28 1.30
C PHE A 101 -0.70 21.36 2.42
N ALA A 102 0.06 20.28 2.63
CA ALA A 102 1.14 20.27 3.61
C ALA A 102 2.32 21.12 3.15
N LYS A 103 2.66 21.05 1.87
CA LYS A 103 3.76 21.78 1.23
C LYS A 103 3.58 23.31 1.29
N GLU A 104 2.33 23.79 1.19
CA GLU A 104 2.00 25.20 1.38
C GLU A 104 2.36 25.71 2.80
N LYS A 105 2.39 24.82 3.79
CA LYS A 105 2.69 25.16 5.19
C LYS A 105 4.16 24.99 5.56
N ASP A 106 4.85 24.09 4.89
CA ASP A 106 6.27 23.80 5.13
C ASP A 106 6.98 23.48 3.80
N ASP A 107 7.78 24.40 3.31
CA ASP A 107 8.51 24.30 2.04
C ASP A 107 9.66 23.28 2.06
N ARG A 108 10.02 22.77 3.23
CA ARG A 108 11.04 21.72 3.38
C ARG A 108 10.53 20.35 2.97
N LEU A 109 9.21 20.13 2.91
CA LEU A 109 8.62 18.82 2.58
C LEU A 109 8.98 18.39 1.16
N LYS A 110 9.32 17.11 0.99
CA LYS A 110 9.58 16.46 -0.30
C LYS A 110 8.92 15.10 -0.31
N LEU A 111 8.12 14.82 -1.33
CA LEU A 111 7.39 13.56 -1.50
C LEU A 111 8.11 12.65 -2.49
N TRP A 112 8.40 11.43 -2.05
CA TRP A 112 8.99 10.37 -2.86
C TRP A 112 7.95 9.26 -3.09
N ILE A 113 7.47 9.09 -4.31
CA ILE A 113 6.57 8.00 -4.73
C ILE A 113 7.44 6.93 -5.38
N MET A 114 7.71 5.88 -4.61
CA MET A 114 8.70 4.84 -4.92
C MET A 114 8.01 3.56 -5.36
N GLY A 115 8.08 3.26 -6.64
CA GLY A 115 7.53 2.04 -7.22
C GLY A 115 7.06 2.19 -8.66
N PRO A 116 6.67 1.08 -9.30
CA PRO A 116 6.30 1.06 -10.71
C PRO A 116 4.97 1.79 -10.96
N TRP A 117 4.91 2.45 -12.11
CA TRP A 117 3.69 3.07 -12.65
C TRP A 117 3.24 2.47 -13.98
N GLU A 118 4.02 1.54 -14.53
CA GLU A 118 3.78 0.96 -15.85
C GLU A 118 2.60 -0.01 -15.86
N GLU A 119 2.17 -0.48 -14.68
CA GLU A 119 1.06 -1.42 -14.53
C GLU A 119 -0.31 -0.78 -14.79
N ASP A 120 -0.43 0.53 -14.52
CA ASP A 120 -1.63 1.33 -14.79
C ASP A 120 -1.22 2.72 -15.27
N ARG A 121 -0.85 2.80 -16.55
CA ARG A 121 -0.30 4.01 -17.16
C ARG A 121 -1.30 5.16 -17.18
N GLU A 122 -2.57 4.88 -17.43
CA GLU A 122 -3.63 5.89 -17.47
C GLU A 122 -3.75 6.59 -16.10
N TYR A 123 -3.83 5.82 -15.04
CA TYR A 123 -3.86 6.35 -13.68
C TYR A 123 -2.57 7.09 -13.30
N ALA A 124 -1.42 6.59 -13.72
CA ALA A 124 -0.13 7.24 -13.47
C ALA A 124 -0.04 8.61 -14.19
N GLU A 125 -0.47 8.68 -15.46
CA GLU A 125 -0.54 9.93 -16.21
C GLU A 125 -1.47 10.94 -15.54
N GLU A 126 -2.64 10.50 -15.03
CA GLU A 126 -3.52 11.35 -14.23
C GLU A 126 -2.86 11.86 -12.94
N CYS A 127 -2.02 11.05 -12.29
CA CYS A 127 -1.25 11.48 -11.12
C CYS A 127 -0.18 12.53 -11.49
N PHE A 128 0.55 12.33 -12.60
CA PHE A 128 1.54 13.30 -13.08
C PHE A 128 0.87 14.62 -13.47
N GLN A 129 -0.27 14.55 -14.17
CA GLN A 129 -1.05 15.72 -14.54
C GLN A 129 -1.54 16.48 -13.30
N LEU A 130 -2.02 15.76 -12.28
CA LEU A 130 -2.47 16.37 -11.02
C LEU A 130 -1.35 17.17 -10.31
N VAL A 131 -0.13 16.64 -10.28
CA VAL A 131 1.03 17.35 -9.73
C VAL A 131 1.30 18.63 -10.52
N SER A 132 1.23 18.55 -11.85
CA SER A 132 1.42 19.68 -12.75
C SER A 132 0.32 20.74 -12.60
N ASP A 133 -0.95 20.33 -12.61
CA ASP A 133 -2.11 21.22 -12.52
C ASP A 133 -2.17 21.97 -11.17
N MET A 134 -1.74 21.31 -10.10
CA MET A 134 -1.65 21.92 -8.77
C MET A 134 -0.32 22.67 -8.54
N GLU A 135 0.58 22.67 -9.50
CA GLU A 135 1.92 23.30 -9.42
C GLU A 135 2.68 22.88 -8.15
N ILE A 136 2.55 21.61 -7.72
CA ILE A 136 3.17 21.12 -6.48
C ILE A 136 4.65 20.83 -6.72
N PRO A 137 5.58 21.57 -6.08
CA PRO A 137 7.00 21.27 -6.20
C PRO A 137 7.43 20.09 -5.33
N ASP A 138 8.64 19.57 -5.57
CA ASP A 138 9.28 18.54 -4.74
C ASP A 138 8.49 17.21 -4.67
N VAL A 139 7.78 16.82 -5.74
CA VAL A 139 7.20 15.48 -5.91
C VAL A 139 8.06 14.67 -6.87
N VAL A 140 8.57 13.53 -6.40
CA VAL A 140 9.46 12.66 -7.18
C VAL A 140 8.82 11.30 -7.36
N PHE A 141 8.60 10.91 -8.61
CA PHE A 141 8.24 9.54 -8.99
C PHE A 141 9.51 8.78 -9.41
N THR A 142 9.92 7.80 -8.62
CA THR A 142 11.20 7.12 -8.86
C THR A 142 11.10 5.97 -9.88
N GLY A 143 9.90 5.45 -10.13
CA GLY A 143 9.74 4.16 -10.79
C GLY A 143 10.20 3.01 -9.92
N ARG A 144 10.43 1.87 -10.55
CA ARG A 144 10.92 0.67 -9.85
C ARG A 144 12.34 0.88 -9.37
N ILE A 145 12.55 0.80 -8.05
CA ILE A 145 13.83 1.00 -7.38
C ILE A 145 14.12 -0.15 -6.39
N ASN A 146 15.35 -0.21 -5.89
CA ASN A 146 15.63 -0.98 -4.71
C ASN A 146 15.32 -0.13 -3.46
N ILE A 147 14.30 -0.50 -2.70
CA ILE A 147 13.83 0.25 -1.53
C ILE A 147 14.94 0.51 -0.49
N ARG A 148 15.93 -0.37 -0.38
CA ARG A 148 17.03 -0.23 0.57
C ARG A 148 17.88 1.01 0.34
N ASP A 149 17.96 1.47 -0.90
CA ASP A 149 18.78 2.64 -1.28
C ASP A 149 18.06 3.96 -0.97
N TYR A 150 16.76 3.90 -0.70
CA TYR A 150 15.92 5.10 -0.52
C TYR A 150 15.27 5.19 0.86
N LEU A 151 14.83 4.06 1.43
CA LEU A 151 14.02 4.07 2.66
C LEU A 151 14.73 4.72 3.85
N GLY A 152 16.05 4.55 3.95
CA GLY A 152 16.84 5.20 5.00
C GLY A 152 16.88 6.73 4.91
N ARG A 153 16.65 7.30 3.72
CA ARG A 153 16.59 8.75 3.47
C ARG A 153 15.28 9.39 3.94
N MET A 154 14.23 8.58 4.14
CA MET A 154 12.91 9.07 4.54
C MET A 154 12.88 9.45 6.02
N ASP A 155 12.15 10.50 6.36
CA ASP A 155 11.83 10.89 7.74
C ASP A 155 10.55 10.20 8.22
N VAL A 156 9.61 10.01 7.30
CA VAL A 156 8.32 9.36 7.54
C VAL A 156 7.87 8.63 6.27
N THR A 157 7.12 7.56 6.41
CA THR A 157 6.47 6.91 5.27
C THR A 157 4.96 7.12 5.30
N ILE A 158 4.32 7.12 4.11
CA ILE A 158 2.88 7.34 3.97
C ILE A 158 2.24 6.27 3.10
N LEU A 159 1.01 5.87 3.46
CA LEU A 159 0.17 4.95 2.71
C LEU A 159 -1.28 5.42 2.74
N THR A 160 -1.85 5.76 1.58
CA THR A 160 -3.23 6.29 1.44
C THR A 160 -4.20 5.29 0.84
N SER A 161 -3.86 4.01 0.86
CA SER A 161 -4.62 2.95 0.17
C SER A 161 -6.10 2.92 0.57
N ILE A 162 -6.95 2.63 -0.41
CA ILE A 162 -8.40 2.41 -0.20
C ILE A 162 -8.66 1.04 0.44
N SER A 163 -7.79 0.07 0.18
CA SER A 163 -7.91 -1.29 0.71
C SER A 163 -6.53 -1.96 0.75
N GLU A 164 -6.27 -2.64 1.84
CA GLU A 164 -5.06 -3.45 2.06
C GLU A 164 -5.44 -4.79 2.71
N GLY A 165 -4.53 -5.75 2.60
CA GLY A 165 -4.52 -6.91 3.49
C GLY A 165 -3.65 -6.60 4.70
N GLN A 166 -2.38 -6.93 4.61
CA GLN A 166 -1.32 -6.55 5.54
C GLN A 166 -0.14 -6.00 4.72
N PRO A 167 -0.01 -4.67 4.59
CA PRO A 167 0.98 -4.08 3.71
C PRO A 167 2.41 -4.27 4.24
N LEU A 168 3.26 -4.93 3.44
CA LEU A 168 4.67 -5.15 3.78
C LEU A 168 5.43 -3.84 3.98
N THR A 169 5.03 -2.79 3.27
CA THR A 169 5.66 -1.47 3.36
C THR A 169 5.61 -0.86 4.77
N ILE A 170 4.58 -1.17 5.57
CA ILE A 170 4.51 -0.76 6.98
C ILE A 170 5.57 -1.51 7.79
N LEU A 171 5.67 -2.84 7.63
CA LEU A 171 6.67 -3.65 8.32
C LEU A 171 8.09 -3.25 7.92
N GLU A 172 8.31 -2.99 6.63
CA GLU A 172 9.59 -2.52 6.09
C GLU A 172 9.97 -1.15 6.66
N SER A 173 9.00 -0.24 6.78
CA SER A 173 9.21 1.08 7.38
C SER A 173 9.62 0.97 8.84
N TYR A 174 8.93 0.14 9.62
CA TYR A 174 9.27 -0.09 11.03
C TYR A 174 10.65 -0.73 11.19
N ALA A 175 11.00 -1.70 10.34
CA ALA A 175 12.32 -2.31 10.34
C ALA A 175 13.45 -1.31 10.02
N ALA A 176 13.13 -0.27 9.21
CA ALA A 176 14.02 0.84 8.91
C ALA A 176 13.93 2.00 9.93
N HIS A 177 13.23 1.80 11.05
CA HIS A 177 13.00 2.82 12.09
C HIS A 177 12.32 4.09 11.56
N LYS A 178 11.38 3.94 10.62
CA LYS A 178 10.62 5.06 10.07
C LYS A 178 9.18 5.04 10.60
N PRO A 179 8.68 6.18 11.13
CA PRO A 179 7.27 6.32 11.46
C PRO A 179 6.42 6.20 10.19
N VAL A 180 5.17 5.76 10.36
CA VAL A 180 4.23 5.53 9.26
C VAL A 180 2.96 6.32 9.48
N ILE A 181 2.48 6.98 8.44
CA ILE A 181 1.13 7.55 8.35
C ILE A 181 0.36 6.67 7.37
N ALA A 182 -0.73 6.05 7.82
CA ALA A 182 -1.53 5.18 6.96
C ALA A 182 -3.02 5.41 7.13
N THR A 183 -3.79 5.15 6.06
CA THR A 183 -5.25 4.99 6.17
C THR A 183 -5.56 3.74 6.98
N ASP A 184 -6.62 3.79 7.78
CA ASP A 184 -7.09 2.66 8.59
C ASP A 184 -7.87 1.68 7.70
N VAL A 185 -7.15 0.82 7.01
CA VAL A 185 -7.70 -0.20 6.09
C VAL A 185 -6.94 -1.52 6.23
N GLY A 186 -7.67 -2.63 6.18
CA GLY A 186 -7.10 -3.98 6.36
C GLY A 186 -6.47 -4.14 7.75
N ASN A 187 -5.21 -4.56 7.79
CA ASN A 187 -4.43 -4.68 9.03
C ASN A 187 -3.32 -3.60 9.12
N CYS A 188 -3.66 -2.35 8.78
CA CYS A 188 -2.71 -1.23 8.92
C CYS A 188 -2.56 -0.78 10.39
N TYR A 189 -3.59 -1.03 11.21
CA TYR A 189 -3.64 -0.63 12.63
C TYR A 189 -3.18 -1.75 13.60
N GLY A 190 -3.06 -2.98 13.14
CA GLY A 190 -2.81 -4.18 13.96
C GLY A 190 -1.39 -4.38 14.43
#